data_39c110cb9036f4564e4a03727a183aca
#
_entry.id   39c110cb9036f4564e4a03727a183aca
#
_cell.length_a   1.000
_cell.length_b   1.000
_cell.length_c   1.000
_cell.angle_alpha   90.00
_cell.angle_beta   90.00
_cell.angle_gamma   90.00
#
_symmetry.space_group_name_H-M   'P 1'
#
loop_
_entity.id
_entity.type
_entity.pdbx_description
1 polymer ?
#
loop_
_entity_poly.entity_id
_entity_poly.type
_entity_poly.pdbx_seq_one_letter_code
_entity_poly.pdbx_strand_id
1 'polypeptide(L)'
;MLYILTGEIQTGKTRWLQGLIDKLQEKGVPLEGVLAPGVWKSNPTKPNGFEKLGIDNVMLPGGEVVPFARRRDLAPDDASKMELQGMPADMKLAWAFSDEAVERVNAHFVALAAGEAPARPGLLVVDELGRLELERGGLGLTKAVDLVAQGPRPGWPHALIVV
;
A
#
# COMPACT_ATOMS: atom_id res chain seq x y z
N MET A 1 15.63 11.84 -2.64
CA MET A 1 15.70 11.59 -1.17
C MET A 1 14.64 10.58 -0.80
N LEU A 2 14.97 9.59 0.04
CA LEU A 2 14.01 8.63 0.59
C LEU A 2 13.57 9.11 1.98
N TYR A 3 12.26 9.21 2.17
CA TYR A 3 11.62 9.45 3.46
C TYR A 3 10.96 8.17 3.95
N ILE A 4 11.14 7.85 5.22
CA ILE A 4 10.55 6.67 5.85
C ILE A 4 9.65 7.15 6.99
N LEU A 5 8.35 6.85 6.90
CA LEU A 5 7.38 7.07 7.95
C LEU A 5 7.17 5.76 8.69
N THR A 6 7.60 5.71 9.94
CA THR A 6 7.47 4.53 10.79
C THR A 6 6.67 4.85 12.06
N GLY A 7 6.22 3.85 12.76
CA GLY A 7 5.48 3.96 14.02
C GLY A 7 4.62 2.73 14.24
N GLU A 8 4.03 2.63 15.42
CA GLU A 8 3.18 1.50 15.79
C GLU A 8 1.96 1.33 14.89
N ILE A 9 1.39 0.14 14.90
CA ILE A 9 0.17 -0.18 14.13
C ILE A 9 -0.98 0.70 14.60
N GLN A 10 -1.80 1.19 13.66
CA GLN A 10 -3.00 2.00 13.91
C GLN A 10 -2.75 3.38 14.57
N THR A 11 -1.55 3.93 14.48
CA THR A 11 -1.24 5.30 14.96
C THR A 11 -1.68 6.40 13.99
N GLY A 12 -2.25 6.06 12.84
CA GLY A 12 -2.78 7.02 11.87
C GLY A 12 -1.82 7.41 10.77
N LYS A 13 -0.74 6.64 10.53
CA LYS A 13 0.25 6.90 9.46
C LYS A 13 -0.40 7.12 8.10
N THR A 14 -1.23 6.20 7.65
CA THR A 14 -1.95 6.29 6.35
C THR A 14 -2.88 7.51 6.30
N ARG A 15 -3.58 7.84 7.40
CA ARG A 15 -4.43 9.04 7.45
C ARG A 15 -3.60 10.33 7.32
N TRP A 16 -2.47 10.40 7.99
CA TRP A 16 -1.54 11.52 7.84
C TRP A 16 -1.02 11.62 6.40
N LEU A 17 -0.64 10.48 5.81
CA LEU A 17 -0.17 10.40 4.43
C LEU A 17 -1.25 10.85 3.44
N GLN A 18 -2.52 10.45 3.65
CA GLN A 18 -3.64 10.92 2.84
C GLN A 18 -3.73 12.45 2.87
N GLY A 19 -3.69 13.06 4.05
CA GLY A 19 -3.73 14.51 4.18
C GLY A 19 -2.51 15.23 3.56
N LEU A 20 -1.35 14.56 3.49
CA LEU A 20 -0.19 15.06 2.75
C LEU A 20 -0.43 15.00 1.24
N ILE A 21 -0.94 13.86 0.74
CA ILE A 21 -1.28 13.64 -0.67
C ILE A 21 -2.25 14.72 -1.14
N ASP A 22 -3.34 14.96 -0.41
CA ASP A 22 -4.35 15.96 -0.75
C ASP A 22 -3.71 17.36 -0.93
N LYS A 23 -2.87 17.76 0.04
CA LYS A 23 -2.16 19.05 -0.01
C LYS A 23 -1.15 19.17 -1.17
N LEU A 24 -0.48 18.07 -1.53
CA LEU A 24 0.46 18.05 -2.64
C LEU A 24 -0.28 18.11 -3.98
N GLN A 25 -1.42 17.42 -4.09
CA GLN A 25 -2.30 17.48 -5.26
C GLN A 25 -2.86 18.88 -5.48
N GLU A 26 -3.33 19.56 -4.42
CA GLU A 26 -3.76 20.97 -4.48
C GLU A 26 -2.66 21.90 -5.03
N LYS A 27 -1.39 21.57 -4.75
CA LYS A 27 -0.21 22.32 -5.27
C LYS A 27 0.24 21.84 -6.65
N GLY A 28 -0.46 20.90 -7.25
CA GLY A 28 -0.13 20.32 -8.54
C GLY A 28 1.18 19.55 -8.57
N VAL A 29 1.60 18.98 -7.44
CA VAL A 29 2.77 18.07 -7.38
C VAL A 29 2.35 16.72 -7.95
N PRO A 30 3.06 16.16 -8.95
CA PRO A 30 2.80 14.82 -9.43
C PRO A 30 3.00 13.79 -8.31
N LEU A 31 2.04 12.89 -8.16
CA LEU A 31 2.09 11.81 -7.18
C LEU A 31 1.88 10.49 -7.89
N GLU A 32 2.74 9.53 -7.62
CA GLU A 32 2.67 8.19 -8.20
C GLU A 32 2.92 7.14 -7.12
N GLY A 33 2.46 5.92 -7.35
CA GLY A 33 2.60 4.82 -6.42
C GLY A 33 1.27 4.37 -5.82
N VAL A 34 1.26 4.06 -4.52
CA VAL A 34 0.11 3.44 -3.85
C VAL A 34 -0.09 4.01 -2.45
N LEU A 35 -1.35 4.30 -2.11
CA LEU A 35 -1.84 4.55 -0.75
C LEU A 35 -2.68 3.34 -0.29
N ALA A 36 -2.55 2.91 0.97
CA ALA A 36 -3.21 1.73 1.51
C ALA A 36 -4.22 2.05 2.63
N PRO A 37 -5.34 2.73 2.34
CA PRO A 37 -6.33 3.07 3.35
C PRO A 37 -7.00 1.82 3.94
N GLY A 38 -7.18 1.84 5.25
CA GLY A 38 -7.98 0.83 5.93
C GLY A 38 -9.46 0.97 5.62
N VAL A 39 -10.13 -0.16 5.45
CA VAL A 39 -11.60 -0.24 5.40
C VAL A 39 -12.12 -0.38 6.83
N TRP A 40 -12.96 0.54 7.29
CA TRP A 40 -13.41 0.62 8.67
C TRP A 40 -14.93 0.56 8.80
N LYS A 41 -15.38 -0.03 9.90
CA LYS A 41 -16.79 -0.03 10.31
C LYS A 41 -16.90 0.53 11.72
N SER A 42 -17.94 1.30 11.99
CA SER A 42 -18.26 1.74 13.36
C SER A 42 -18.55 0.51 14.24
N ASN A 43 -17.87 0.44 15.39
CA ASN A 43 -18.07 -0.60 16.38
C ASN A 43 -17.85 -0.01 17.79
N PRO A 44 -18.94 0.39 18.47
CA PRO A 44 -18.86 1.02 19.82
C PRO A 44 -18.20 0.14 20.88
N THR A 45 -18.08 -1.17 20.65
CA THR A 45 -17.43 -2.10 21.61
C THR A 45 -15.91 -2.04 21.55
N LYS A 46 -15.34 -1.43 20.51
CA LYS A 46 -13.90 -1.26 20.37
C LYS A 46 -13.42 0.04 21.04
N PRO A 47 -12.19 0.06 21.60
CA PRO A 47 -11.67 1.22 22.33
C PRO A 47 -11.68 2.54 21.54
N ASN A 48 -11.47 2.46 20.22
CA ASN A 48 -11.46 3.61 19.32
C ASN A 48 -12.80 3.85 18.59
N GLY A 49 -13.85 3.07 18.94
CA GLY A 49 -15.16 3.15 18.28
C GLY A 49 -15.24 2.56 16.88
N PHE A 50 -14.17 1.95 16.38
CA PHE A 50 -14.08 1.42 15.01
C PHE A 50 -13.41 0.04 14.95
N GLU A 51 -13.75 -0.69 13.91
CA GLU A 51 -13.19 -2.01 13.59
C GLU A 51 -12.66 -2.03 12.17
N LYS A 52 -11.40 -2.45 12.00
CA LYS A 52 -10.77 -2.58 10.68
C LYS A 52 -11.27 -3.86 10.01
N LEU A 53 -11.86 -3.73 8.83
CA LEU A 53 -12.41 -4.85 8.05
C LEU A 53 -11.47 -5.28 6.91
N GLY A 54 -10.59 -4.37 6.47
CA GLY A 54 -9.72 -4.63 5.35
C GLY A 54 -8.73 -3.50 5.09
N ILE A 55 -8.02 -3.68 3.99
CA ILE A 55 -7.11 -2.71 3.40
C ILE A 55 -7.42 -2.67 1.91
N ASP A 56 -7.58 -1.48 1.37
CA ASP A 56 -7.62 -1.25 -0.06
C ASP A 56 -6.32 -0.59 -0.51
N ASN A 57 -5.90 -0.81 -1.75
CA ASN A 57 -4.83 -0.06 -2.37
C ASN A 57 -5.41 0.94 -3.36
N VAL A 58 -5.05 2.20 -3.22
CA VAL A 58 -5.42 3.29 -4.13
C VAL A 58 -4.21 3.62 -4.99
N MET A 59 -4.29 3.34 -6.28
CA MET A 59 -3.19 3.58 -7.22
C MET A 59 -3.15 5.05 -7.64
N LEU A 60 -1.99 5.67 -7.52
CA LEU A 60 -1.76 7.05 -7.89
C LEU A 60 -1.06 7.14 -9.26
N PRO A 61 -1.42 8.11 -10.11
CA PRO A 61 -2.36 9.22 -9.91
C PRO A 61 -3.84 8.87 -10.17
N GLY A 62 -4.15 7.74 -10.77
CA GLY A 62 -5.47 7.40 -11.31
C GLY A 62 -6.60 7.29 -10.27
N GLY A 63 -6.28 7.07 -9.00
CA GLY A 63 -7.27 6.90 -7.93
C GLY A 63 -8.01 5.55 -8.00
N GLU A 64 -7.55 4.61 -8.82
CA GLU A 64 -8.14 3.28 -8.90
C GLU A 64 -8.00 2.55 -7.57
N VAL A 65 -9.12 2.00 -7.06
CA VAL A 65 -9.17 1.29 -5.79
C VAL A 65 -9.15 -0.22 -6.03
N VAL A 66 -8.16 -0.89 -5.46
CA VAL A 66 -7.99 -2.34 -5.53
C VAL A 66 -8.17 -2.93 -4.13
N PRO A 67 -9.20 -3.78 -3.88
CA PRO A 67 -9.36 -4.48 -2.61
C PRO A 67 -8.18 -5.43 -2.37
N PHE A 68 -7.31 -5.09 -1.41
CA PHE A 68 -6.01 -5.76 -1.23
C PHE A 68 -6.07 -6.87 -0.18
N ALA A 69 -6.62 -6.57 0.99
CA ALA A 69 -6.78 -7.53 2.07
C ALA A 69 -8.12 -7.38 2.77
N ARG A 70 -8.68 -8.50 3.22
CA ARG A 70 -9.91 -8.54 4.02
C ARG A 70 -9.67 -9.38 5.26
N ARG A 71 -10.35 -9.04 6.34
CA ARG A 71 -10.32 -9.87 7.55
C ARG A 71 -10.89 -11.24 7.22
N ARG A 72 -10.18 -12.29 7.62
CA ARG A 72 -10.48 -13.68 7.17
C ARG A 72 -11.89 -14.16 7.51
N ASP A 73 -12.44 -13.75 8.65
CA ASP A 73 -13.81 -14.07 9.05
C ASP A 73 -14.90 -13.36 8.24
N LEU A 74 -14.50 -12.39 7.39
CA LEU A 74 -15.36 -11.63 6.49
C LEU A 74 -15.05 -11.89 5.01
N ALA A 75 -14.05 -12.71 4.75
CA ALA A 75 -13.68 -13.07 3.39
C ALA A 75 -14.70 -14.08 2.82
N PRO A 76 -14.97 -14.07 1.51
CA PRO A 76 -15.82 -15.09 0.88
C PRO A 76 -15.32 -16.52 1.14
N ASP A 77 -16.20 -17.52 1.08
CA ASP A 77 -15.86 -18.94 1.33
C ASP A 77 -14.77 -19.50 0.41
N ASP A 78 -14.52 -18.86 -0.74
CA ASP A 78 -13.42 -19.17 -1.66
C ASP A 78 -12.11 -18.43 -1.34
N ALA A 79 -12.10 -17.58 -0.32
CA ALA A 79 -10.89 -16.92 0.16
C ALA A 79 -9.83 -17.89 0.72
N SER A 80 -10.16 -19.17 0.88
CA SER A 80 -9.16 -20.23 1.09
C SER A 80 -8.16 -20.35 -0.07
N LYS A 81 -8.51 -19.83 -1.25
CA LYS A 81 -7.60 -19.68 -2.41
C LYS A 81 -6.71 -18.45 -2.35
N MET A 82 -6.97 -17.54 -1.42
CA MET A 82 -6.19 -16.31 -1.20
C MET A 82 -5.05 -16.53 -0.19
N GLU A 83 -4.51 -17.73 -0.13
CA GLU A 83 -3.31 -18.00 0.66
C GLU A 83 -2.08 -17.70 -0.19
N LEU A 84 -1.45 -16.55 0.05
CA LEU A 84 -0.10 -16.30 -0.48
C LEU A 84 0.81 -17.46 -0.05
N GLN A 85 1.35 -18.18 -1.01
CA GLN A 85 2.29 -19.26 -0.71
C GLN A 85 3.48 -18.71 0.10
N GLY A 86 3.85 -19.42 1.18
CA GLY A 86 4.95 -18.99 2.04
C GLY A 86 4.59 -18.00 3.15
N MET A 87 3.33 -17.61 3.29
CA MET A 87 2.89 -16.72 4.36
C MET A 87 3.00 -17.38 5.74
N PRO A 88 3.43 -16.63 6.79
CA PRO A 88 3.43 -17.14 8.16
C PRO A 88 2.04 -17.53 8.64
N ALA A 89 1.95 -18.58 9.44
CA ALA A 89 0.68 -19.09 9.95
C ALA A 89 -0.11 -18.05 10.76
N ASP A 90 0.57 -17.18 11.50
CA ASP A 90 -0.02 -16.10 12.30
C ASP A 90 -0.64 -15.00 11.42
N MET A 91 0.00 -14.66 10.29
CA MET A 91 -0.60 -13.73 9.31
C MET A 91 -1.81 -14.34 8.60
N LYS A 92 -1.77 -15.65 8.30
CA LYS A 92 -2.89 -16.38 7.69
C LYS A 92 -4.17 -16.36 8.52
N LEU A 93 -4.04 -16.25 9.84
CA LEU A 93 -5.19 -16.27 10.75
C LEU A 93 -5.98 -14.95 10.76
N ALA A 94 -5.32 -13.81 10.53
CA ALA A 94 -5.95 -12.49 10.66
C ALA A 94 -6.50 -11.93 9.34
N TRP A 95 -5.76 -12.07 8.26
CA TRP A 95 -6.03 -11.44 6.97
C TRP A 95 -6.02 -12.44 5.82
N ALA A 96 -6.95 -12.28 4.89
CA ALA A 96 -6.95 -12.90 3.57
C ALA A 96 -6.49 -11.85 2.56
N PHE A 97 -5.43 -12.15 1.81
CA PHE A 97 -4.88 -11.29 0.78
C PHE A 97 -5.35 -11.76 -0.60
N SER A 98 -5.57 -10.85 -1.53
CA SER A 98 -5.89 -11.16 -2.91
C SER A 98 -4.63 -11.26 -3.75
N ASP A 99 -4.31 -12.46 -4.26
CA ASP A 99 -3.18 -12.64 -5.19
C ASP A 99 -3.36 -11.77 -6.44
N GLU A 100 -4.58 -11.72 -6.98
CA GLU A 100 -4.91 -10.86 -8.12
C GLU A 100 -4.65 -9.38 -7.80
N ALA A 101 -5.01 -8.92 -6.59
CA ALA A 101 -4.74 -7.55 -6.16
C ALA A 101 -3.23 -7.28 -6.03
N VAL A 102 -2.47 -8.22 -5.47
CA VAL A 102 -1.00 -8.13 -5.38
C VAL A 102 -0.37 -8.05 -6.77
N GLU A 103 -0.79 -8.92 -7.70
CA GLU A 103 -0.31 -8.90 -9.08
C GLU A 103 -0.63 -7.57 -9.77
N ARG A 104 -1.86 -7.07 -9.60
CA ARG A 104 -2.32 -5.82 -10.21
C ARG A 104 -1.52 -4.61 -9.71
N VAL A 105 -1.29 -4.53 -8.40
CA VAL A 105 -0.50 -3.44 -7.82
C VAL A 105 0.97 -3.55 -8.20
N ASN A 106 1.54 -4.76 -8.25
CA ASN A 106 2.89 -4.96 -8.76
C ASN A 106 3.02 -4.57 -10.25
N ALA A 107 2.01 -4.89 -11.08
CA ALA A 107 1.98 -4.46 -12.48
C ALA A 107 1.95 -2.92 -12.61
N HIS A 108 1.25 -2.22 -11.73
CA HIS A 108 1.28 -0.77 -11.65
C HIS A 108 2.69 -0.24 -11.39
N PHE A 109 3.43 -0.78 -10.42
CA PHE A 109 4.82 -0.38 -10.16
C PHE A 109 5.77 -0.70 -11.33
N VAL A 110 5.54 -1.81 -12.04
CA VAL A 110 6.29 -2.11 -13.28
C VAL A 110 6.00 -1.06 -14.35
N ALA A 111 4.74 -0.67 -14.53
CA ALA A 111 4.36 0.38 -15.47
C ALA A 111 4.98 1.73 -15.13
N LEU A 112 4.99 2.11 -13.84
CA LEU A 112 5.67 3.32 -13.35
C LEU A 112 7.18 3.26 -13.63
N ALA A 113 7.80 2.09 -13.44
CA ALA A 113 9.23 1.91 -13.70
C ALA A 113 9.59 2.07 -15.18
N ALA A 114 8.71 1.65 -16.08
CA ALA A 114 8.90 1.69 -17.54
C ALA A 114 8.36 2.97 -18.18
N GLY A 115 7.51 3.73 -17.47
CA GLY A 115 6.86 4.92 -17.98
C GLY A 115 7.80 6.11 -18.15
N GLU A 116 7.34 7.11 -18.90
CA GLU A 116 8.02 8.40 -19.00
C GLU A 116 7.94 9.14 -17.65
N ALA A 117 9.03 9.83 -17.33
CA ALA A 117 9.03 10.69 -16.14
C ALA A 117 7.97 11.79 -16.27
N PRO A 118 7.25 12.13 -15.19
CA PRO A 118 6.32 13.25 -15.22
C PRO A 118 7.04 14.55 -15.61
N ALA A 119 6.32 15.45 -16.29
CA ALA A 119 6.86 16.71 -16.81
C ALA A 119 7.44 17.62 -15.71
N ARG A 120 7.06 17.40 -14.46
CA ARG A 120 7.60 18.09 -13.27
C ARG A 120 7.99 17.05 -12.22
N PRO A 121 9.03 17.36 -11.42
CA PRO A 121 9.43 16.49 -10.31
C PRO A 121 8.25 16.21 -9.36
N GLY A 122 8.03 14.93 -9.05
CA GLY A 122 6.96 14.45 -8.20
C GLY A 122 7.46 13.68 -6.99
N LEU A 123 6.53 13.01 -6.33
CA LEU A 123 6.78 12.14 -5.19
C LEU A 123 6.27 10.73 -5.50
N LEU A 124 7.15 9.74 -5.33
CA LEU A 124 6.75 8.33 -5.27
C LEU A 124 6.25 8.02 -3.87
N VAL A 125 5.05 7.47 -3.76
CA VAL A 125 4.41 7.07 -2.50
C VAL A 125 4.26 5.56 -2.45
N VAL A 126 4.70 4.93 -1.36
CA VAL A 126 4.49 3.51 -1.11
C VAL A 126 4.02 3.33 0.33
N ASP A 127 2.71 3.12 0.49
CA ASP A 127 2.12 2.91 1.82
C ASP A 127 2.09 1.41 2.16
N GLU A 128 2.41 1.09 3.42
CA GLU A 128 2.41 -0.27 4.00
C GLU A 128 3.40 -1.27 3.35
N LEU A 129 4.69 -0.92 3.26
CA LEU A 129 5.73 -1.93 3.10
C LEU A 129 5.95 -2.64 4.44
N GLY A 130 5.57 -3.89 4.51
CA GLY A 130 5.61 -4.68 5.74
C GLY A 130 6.63 -5.83 5.70
N ARG A 131 6.41 -6.80 6.58
CA ARG A 131 7.25 -8.00 6.67
C ARG A 131 7.20 -8.87 5.42
N LEU A 132 6.09 -8.84 4.68
CA LEU A 132 5.95 -9.60 3.44
C LEU A 132 7.03 -9.21 2.43
N GLU A 133 7.24 -7.93 2.26
CA GLU A 133 8.16 -7.36 1.30
C GLU A 133 9.60 -7.33 1.81
N LEU A 134 9.79 -6.94 3.08
CA LEU A 134 11.12 -6.62 3.62
C LEU A 134 11.84 -7.82 4.24
N GLU A 135 11.11 -8.76 4.87
CA GLU A 135 11.72 -9.88 5.59
C GLU A 135 11.65 -11.21 4.83
N ARG A 136 10.67 -11.38 3.93
CA ARG A 136 10.32 -12.68 3.35
C ARG A 136 10.45 -12.76 1.84
N GLY A 137 11.21 -11.87 1.26
CA GLY A 137 11.73 -11.84 -0.12
C GLY A 137 10.91 -12.56 -1.18
N GLY A 138 9.91 -11.91 -1.78
CA GLY A 138 9.16 -12.45 -2.91
C GLY A 138 7.64 -12.49 -2.73
N LEU A 139 7.13 -12.00 -1.62
CA LEU A 139 5.69 -11.87 -1.36
C LEU A 139 5.29 -10.39 -1.30
N GLY A 140 4.02 -10.10 -1.54
CA GLY A 140 3.48 -8.74 -1.45
C GLY A 140 3.94 -7.80 -2.57
N LEU A 141 4.19 -6.54 -2.24
CA LEU A 141 4.51 -5.47 -3.19
C LEU A 141 6.00 -5.42 -3.56
N THR A 142 6.56 -6.52 -4.04
CA THR A 142 8.00 -6.65 -4.37
C THR A 142 8.46 -5.67 -5.43
N LYS A 143 7.58 -5.30 -6.38
CA LYS A 143 7.91 -4.34 -7.43
C LYS A 143 8.01 -2.91 -6.92
N ALA A 144 7.32 -2.59 -5.82
CA ALA A 144 7.53 -1.35 -5.10
C ALA A 144 8.92 -1.29 -4.47
N VAL A 145 9.36 -2.39 -3.83
CA VAL A 145 10.71 -2.50 -3.26
C VAL A 145 11.77 -2.36 -4.34
N ASP A 146 11.62 -3.10 -5.47
CA ASP A 146 12.53 -3.02 -6.62
C ASP A 146 12.66 -1.59 -7.15
N LEU A 147 11.53 -0.85 -7.25
CA LEU A 147 11.51 0.52 -7.73
C LEU A 147 12.21 1.49 -6.77
N VAL A 148 11.91 1.38 -5.47
CA VAL A 148 12.55 2.22 -4.43
C VAL A 148 14.05 1.94 -4.35
N ALA A 149 14.48 0.69 -4.48
CA ALA A 149 15.88 0.29 -4.43
C ALA A 149 16.71 0.86 -5.59
N GLN A 150 16.09 1.19 -6.72
CA GLN A 150 16.78 1.86 -7.84
C GLN A 150 17.18 3.32 -7.53
N GLY A 151 16.67 3.87 -6.44
CA GLY A 151 16.99 5.22 -6.00
C GLY A 151 16.22 6.33 -6.73
N PRO A 152 16.58 7.59 -6.49
CA PRO A 152 15.90 8.74 -7.09
C PRO A 152 15.98 8.74 -8.60
N ARG A 153 14.88 9.16 -9.25
CA ARG A 153 14.77 9.36 -10.70
C ARG A 153 14.38 10.81 -10.99
N PRO A 154 14.63 11.32 -12.21
CA PRO A 154 14.24 12.70 -12.57
C PRO A 154 12.77 13.01 -12.31
N GLY A 155 11.86 12.05 -12.59
CA GLY A 155 10.43 12.19 -12.33
C GLY A 155 10.08 12.11 -10.84
N TRP A 156 10.86 11.35 -10.06
CA TRP A 156 10.68 11.19 -8.61
C TRP A 156 11.99 11.36 -7.87
N PRO A 157 12.42 12.61 -7.67
CA PRO A 157 13.62 12.89 -6.86
C PRO A 157 13.42 12.52 -5.39
N HIS A 158 12.19 12.28 -5.00
CA HIS A 158 11.78 11.92 -3.65
C HIS A 158 10.87 10.71 -3.66
N ALA A 159 11.02 9.84 -2.66
CA ALA A 159 10.09 8.77 -2.34
C ALA A 159 9.72 8.84 -0.85
N LEU A 160 8.45 8.58 -0.53
CA LEU A 160 7.94 8.42 0.82
C LEU A 160 7.39 7.01 0.97
N ILE A 161 7.96 6.24 1.87
CA ILE A 161 7.48 4.91 2.23
C ILE A 161 6.97 4.87 3.66
N VAL A 162 5.93 4.08 3.90
CA VAL A 162 5.39 3.78 5.23
C VAL A 162 5.70 2.34 5.59
N VAL A 163 6.26 2.16 6.79
CA VAL A 163 6.62 0.84 7.34
C VAL A 163 6.06 0.67 8.73
#